data_03f49b87f6efeadc94a4f33ca4444e39
#
_entry.id   03f49b87f6efeadc94a4f33ca4444e39
#
_cell.length_a   1.000
_cell.length_b   1.000
_cell.length_c   1.000
_cell.angle_alpha   90.00
_cell.angle_beta   90.00
_cell.angle_gamma   90.00
#
_symmetry.space_group_name_H-M   'P 1'
#
loop_
_entity.id
_entity.type
_entity.pdbx_description
1 polymer ?
#
loop_
_entity_poly.entity_id
_entity_poly.type
_entity_poly.pdbx_seq_one_letter_code
_entity_poly.pdbx_strand_id
1 'polypeptide(L)'
;KWNIINLPALAGEEDPLGRKPGELLWKERFDMEFMEAQRRLDPRGFHALYQGQPTPEDGDLFQRADLVFYDKNELPDDLRIYVASDHAVGTDKTRNDATCLLVVGVDRFDDIYLLDCWWEKRSVDKVVNAMLDLMKQYKPLVWWAEKGHISKSIRPFLQKRMAEEKVYCRIEEVTPVHNKVQRSQSIMGRVAMKKVKLPKYSAWTQKAVDEILKFPNSRHDDFVDALAWIGMGLARLTAPGG
;
A
#
# COMPACT_ATOMS: atom_id res chain seq x y z
N LYS A 1 20.49 -21.48 -13.26
CA LYS A 1 19.20 -20.77 -13.06
C LYS A 1 18.16 -21.82 -12.69
N TRP A 2 17.46 -21.66 -11.57
CA TRP A 2 16.37 -22.55 -11.18
C TRP A 2 15.07 -22.06 -11.83
N ASN A 3 14.24 -22.98 -12.35
CA ASN A 3 12.88 -22.69 -12.72
C ASN A 3 11.98 -23.02 -11.50
N ILE A 4 11.31 -22.02 -10.97
CA ILE A 4 10.38 -22.19 -9.86
C ILE A 4 8.97 -22.26 -10.46
N ILE A 5 8.27 -23.37 -10.22
CA ILE A 5 6.86 -23.55 -10.60
C ILE A 5 6.08 -23.56 -9.30
N ASN A 6 5.21 -22.57 -9.10
CA ASN A 6 4.26 -22.52 -7.98
C ASN A 6 2.87 -22.85 -8.50
N LEU A 7 2.21 -23.85 -7.90
CA LEU A 7 0.84 -24.27 -8.24
C LEU A 7 -0.06 -23.96 -7.03
N PRO A 8 -0.61 -22.74 -6.95
CA PRO A 8 -1.41 -22.33 -5.80
C PRO A 8 -2.73 -23.12 -5.75
N ALA A 9 -3.26 -23.37 -4.55
CA ALA A 9 -4.52 -24.07 -4.36
C ALA A 9 -5.72 -23.32 -4.98
N LEU A 10 -5.69 -21.98 -4.93
CA LEU A 10 -6.61 -21.09 -5.65
C LEU A 10 -5.81 -20.34 -6.73
N ALA A 11 -6.23 -20.48 -7.97
CA ALA A 11 -5.59 -19.82 -9.11
C ALA A 11 -5.61 -18.29 -8.98
N GLY A 12 -4.49 -17.65 -9.33
CA GLY A 12 -4.38 -16.21 -9.49
C GLY A 12 -4.62 -15.76 -10.93
N GLU A 13 -4.35 -14.47 -11.21
CA GLU A 13 -4.48 -13.92 -12.56
C GLU A 13 -3.48 -14.51 -13.57
N GLU A 14 -2.28 -14.92 -13.10
CA GLU A 14 -1.22 -15.54 -13.89
C GLU A 14 -0.99 -16.98 -13.41
N ASP A 15 -1.95 -17.85 -13.64
CA ASP A 15 -1.84 -19.25 -13.22
C ASP A 15 -1.03 -20.07 -14.22
N PRO A 16 0.00 -20.84 -13.78
CA PRO A 16 0.84 -21.64 -14.67
C PRO A 16 0.09 -22.74 -15.44
N LEU A 17 -1.08 -23.15 -14.93
CA LEU A 17 -1.94 -24.16 -15.58
C LEU A 17 -3.05 -23.54 -16.44
N GLY A 18 -3.12 -22.20 -16.51
CA GLY A 18 -4.14 -21.48 -17.26
C GLY A 18 -5.54 -21.55 -16.64
N ARG A 19 -5.66 -21.86 -15.33
CA ARG A 19 -6.91 -21.85 -14.59
C ARG A 19 -7.44 -20.42 -14.45
N LYS A 20 -8.76 -20.29 -14.35
CA LYS A 20 -9.38 -18.98 -14.07
C LYS A 20 -9.09 -18.53 -12.63
N PRO A 21 -8.95 -17.21 -12.36
CA PRO A 21 -8.80 -16.70 -11.01
C PRO A 21 -9.86 -17.27 -10.06
N GLY A 22 -9.40 -17.77 -8.90
CA GLY A 22 -10.24 -18.43 -7.91
C GLY A 22 -10.56 -19.91 -8.19
N GLU A 23 -10.12 -20.47 -9.30
CA GLU A 23 -10.32 -21.89 -9.59
C GLU A 23 -9.43 -22.79 -8.72
N LEU A 24 -10.01 -23.86 -8.15
CA LEU A 24 -9.32 -24.80 -7.29
C LEU A 24 -8.29 -25.64 -8.04
N LEU A 25 -7.13 -25.91 -7.44
CA LEU A 25 -6.13 -26.82 -7.99
C LEU A 25 -6.61 -28.28 -7.96
N TRP A 26 -7.30 -28.67 -6.91
CA TRP A 26 -7.76 -30.05 -6.69
C TRP A 26 -9.15 -30.08 -6.09
N LYS A 27 -10.15 -29.74 -6.90
CA LYS A 27 -11.57 -29.63 -6.51
C LYS A 27 -12.21 -30.94 -6.02
N GLU A 28 -11.67 -32.10 -6.43
CA GLU A 28 -12.18 -33.41 -6.01
C GLU A 28 -11.81 -33.76 -4.57
N ARG A 29 -10.81 -33.10 -3.99
CA ARG A 29 -10.33 -33.33 -2.62
C ARG A 29 -10.64 -32.20 -1.67
N PHE A 30 -10.58 -30.97 -2.15
CA PHE A 30 -10.76 -29.76 -1.35
C PHE A 30 -11.74 -28.85 -2.08
N ASP A 31 -12.85 -28.56 -1.44
CA ASP A 31 -13.83 -27.62 -1.96
C ASP A 31 -13.54 -26.17 -1.54
N MET A 32 -14.33 -25.24 -2.04
CA MET A 32 -14.17 -23.82 -1.75
C MET A 32 -14.46 -23.51 -0.28
N GLU A 33 -15.41 -24.21 0.33
CA GLU A 33 -15.78 -24.04 1.74
C GLU A 33 -14.59 -24.38 2.66
N PHE A 34 -13.92 -25.50 2.38
CA PHE A 34 -12.69 -25.88 3.07
C PHE A 34 -11.61 -24.80 2.92
N MET A 35 -11.36 -24.32 1.69
CA MET A 35 -10.32 -23.31 1.45
C MET A 35 -10.61 -22.01 2.18
N GLU A 36 -11.86 -21.56 2.18
CA GLU A 36 -12.24 -20.36 2.92
C GLU A 36 -12.19 -20.53 4.43
N ALA A 37 -12.52 -21.72 4.94
CA ALA A 37 -12.37 -22.06 6.36
C ALA A 37 -10.90 -21.99 6.78
N GLN A 38 -9.98 -22.61 6.02
CA GLN A 38 -8.54 -22.55 6.29
C GLN A 38 -8.02 -21.12 6.22
N ARG A 39 -8.44 -20.34 5.23
CA ARG A 39 -8.07 -18.95 5.07
C ARG A 39 -8.54 -18.08 6.25
N ARG A 40 -9.72 -18.35 6.80
CA ARG A 40 -10.24 -17.63 7.98
C ARG A 40 -9.54 -18.07 9.27
N LEU A 41 -9.23 -19.35 9.42
CA LEU A 41 -8.60 -19.92 10.61
C LEU A 41 -7.15 -19.44 10.76
N ASP A 42 -6.36 -19.53 9.70
CA ASP A 42 -4.97 -19.08 9.65
C ASP A 42 -4.64 -18.48 8.27
N PRO A 43 -4.88 -17.18 8.05
CA PRO A 43 -4.59 -16.52 6.78
C PRO A 43 -3.14 -16.67 6.33
N ARG A 44 -2.20 -16.63 7.30
CA ARG A 44 -0.77 -16.74 7.01
C ARG A 44 -0.36 -18.15 6.61
N GLY A 45 -0.78 -19.15 7.37
CA GLY A 45 -0.57 -20.55 7.04
C GLY A 45 -1.24 -20.91 5.71
N PHE A 46 -2.40 -20.34 5.43
CA PHE A 46 -3.06 -20.51 4.14
C PHE A 46 -2.20 -19.99 2.98
N HIS A 47 -1.66 -18.77 3.08
CA HIS A 47 -0.78 -18.22 2.04
C HIS A 47 0.52 -19.02 1.89
N ALA A 48 1.12 -19.48 2.99
CA ALA A 48 2.34 -20.26 2.95
C ALA A 48 2.15 -21.67 2.38
N LEU A 49 1.15 -22.40 2.91
CA LEU A 49 1.00 -23.83 2.66
C LEU A 49 0.12 -24.12 1.44
N TYR A 50 -0.95 -23.34 1.24
CA TYR A 50 -1.91 -23.59 0.15
C TYR A 50 -1.63 -22.73 -1.08
N GLN A 51 -1.09 -21.50 -0.91
CA GLN A 51 -0.78 -20.63 -2.05
C GLN A 51 0.71 -20.67 -2.44
N GLY A 52 1.56 -21.37 -1.68
CA GLY A 52 3.00 -21.44 -1.94
C GLY A 52 3.68 -20.07 -1.89
N GLN A 53 3.14 -19.18 -1.06
CA GLN A 53 3.62 -17.80 -0.89
C GLN A 53 3.91 -17.55 0.60
N PRO A 54 4.97 -18.16 1.16
CA PRO A 54 5.34 -17.93 2.56
C PRO A 54 5.74 -16.48 2.76
N THR A 55 5.14 -15.84 3.75
CA THR A 55 5.60 -14.54 4.24
C THR A 55 6.67 -14.82 5.31
N PRO A 56 7.88 -14.24 5.21
CA PRO A 56 8.91 -14.38 6.23
C PRO A 56 8.37 -14.00 7.61
N GLU A 57 8.89 -14.63 8.66
CA GLU A 57 8.57 -14.24 10.04
C GLU A 57 9.06 -12.83 10.31
N ASP A 58 10.30 -12.61 9.90
CA ASP A 58 10.96 -11.31 9.87
C ASP A 58 11.32 -10.96 8.43
N GLY A 59 11.14 -9.70 8.06
CA GLY A 59 11.58 -9.19 6.78
C GLY A 59 13.08 -8.82 6.81
N ASP A 60 13.70 -8.73 5.65
CA ASP A 60 15.12 -8.34 5.53
C ASP A 60 15.35 -6.91 6.07
N LEU A 61 14.38 -6.00 5.88
CA LEU A 61 14.48 -4.59 6.24
C LEU A 61 13.45 -4.14 7.28
N PHE A 62 12.31 -4.81 7.38
CA PHE A 62 11.26 -4.53 8.36
C PHE A 62 11.02 -5.77 9.20
N GLN A 63 11.08 -5.63 10.52
CA GLN A 63 10.85 -6.73 11.45
C GLN A 63 9.36 -6.77 11.82
N ARG A 64 8.77 -7.96 11.87
CA ARG A 64 7.37 -8.13 12.31
C ARG A 64 7.13 -7.63 13.73
N ALA A 65 8.12 -7.81 14.61
CA ALA A 65 8.07 -7.36 16.00
C ALA A 65 7.96 -5.83 16.18
N ASP A 66 8.31 -5.07 15.11
CA ASP A 66 8.24 -3.61 15.10
C ASP A 66 6.90 -3.07 14.55
N LEU A 67 6.07 -3.96 13.97
CA LEU A 67 4.75 -3.58 13.48
C LEU A 67 3.77 -3.45 14.65
N VAL A 68 3.26 -2.26 14.85
CA VAL A 68 2.27 -1.95 15.88
C VAL A 68 0.88 -1.88 15.26
N PHE A 69 -0.10 -2.46 15.93
CA PHE A 69 -1.49 -2.44 15.48
C PHE A 69 -2.36 -1.68 16.46
N TYR A 70 -3.35 -0.95 15.94
CA TYR A 70 -4.28 -0.20 16.76
C TYR A 70 -5.74 -0.57 16.44
N ASP A 71 -6.60 -0.42 17.43
CA ASP A 71 -8.04 -0.46 17.28
C ASP A 71 -8.59 0.93 16.97
N LYS A 72 -9.71 1.00 16.25
CA LYS A 72 -10.28 2.28 15.79
C LYS A 72 -10.60 3.25 16.94
N ASN A 73 -10.90 2.75 18.13
CA ASN A 73 -11.15 3.54 19.33
C ASN A 73 -9.88 4.07 20.01
N GLU A 74 -8.71 3.64 19.55
CA GLU A 74 -7.39 4.11 20.04
C GLU A 74 -6.85 5.28 19.23
N LEU A 75 -7.58 5.74 18.17
CA LEU A 75 -7.17 6.88 17.38
C LEU A 75 -7.27 8.17 18.18
N PRO A 76 -6.21 9.01 18.18
CA PRO A 76 -6.29 10.38 18.72
C PRO A 76 -7.27 11.26 17.93
N ASP A 77 -7.92 12.21 18.62
CA ASP A 77 -8.87 13.13 17.99
C ASP A 77 -8.16 14.21 17.12
N ASP A 78 -6.92 14.56 17.45
CA ASP A 78 -6.15 15.66 16.84
C ASP A 78 -5.04 15.15 15.92
N LEU A 79 -5.41 14.53 14.82
CA LEU A 79 -4.47 14.06 13.84
C LEU A 79 -4.24 15.08 12.71
N ARG A 80 -2.99 15.34 12.38
CA ARG A 80 -2.59 16.04 11.15
C ARG A 80 -2.61 15.05 10.00
N ILE A 81 -3.48 15.27 9.04
CA ILE A 81 -3.72 14.31 7.95
C ILE A 81 -2.80 14.59 6.78
N TYR A 82 -2.16 13.54 6.29
CA TYR A 82 -1.31 13.55 5.10
C TYR A 82 -1.68 12.38 4.19
N VAL A 83 -1.39 12.53 2.91
CA VAL A 83 -1.57 11.46 1.94
C VAL A 83 -0.30 11.30 1.12
N ALA A 84 0.00 10.07 0.77
CA ALA A 84 0.98 9.81 -0.27
C ALA A 84 0.44 8.80 -1.29
N SER A 85 0.98 8.85 -2.49
CA SER A 85 0.55 7.95 -3.55
C SER A 85 1.71 7.45 -4.38
N ASP A 86 1.62 6.16 -4.70
CA ASP A 86 2.34 5.55 -5.79
C ASP A 86 1.37 5.25 -6.93
N HIS A 87 1.63 5.79 -8.10
CA HIS A 87 0.75 5.69 -9.26
C HIS A 87 1.33 4.72 -10.28
N ALA A 88 0.55 3.72 -10.65
CA ALA A 88 0.84 2.90 -11.82
C ALA A 88 0.85 3.79 -13.08
N VAL A 89 2.05 4.05 -13.61
CA VAL A 89 2.24 4.88 -14.81
C VAL A 89 2.60 3.99 -15.98
N GLY A 90 1.72 3.90 -16.97
CA GLY A 90 2.08 3.28 -18.23
C GLY A 90 0.87 3.10 -19.14
N THR A 91 1.07 3.43 -20.43
CA THR A 91 0.24 3.01 -21.55
C THR A 91 0.42 1.52 -21.86
N ASP A 92 1.39 0.87 -21.22
CA ASP A 92 1.70 -0.54 -21.40
C ASP A 92 0.71 -1.41 -20.62
N LYS A 93 -0.21 -2.03 -21.35
CA LYS A 93 -1.20 -2.99 -20.82
C LYS A 93 -0.55 -4.22 -20.16
N THR A 94 0.78 -4.35 -20.24
CA THR A 94 1.55 -5.49 -19.72
C THR A 94 2.08 -5.28 -18.31
N ARG A 95 2.08 -4.06 -17.75
CA ARG A 95 2.45 -3.82 -16.35
C ARG A 95 1.25 -3.96 -15.43
N ASN A 96 1.34 -4.92 -14.54
CA ASN A 96 0.30 -5.29 -13.57
C ASN A 96 0.38 -4.47 -12.27
N ASP A 97 0.86 -3.23 -12.33
CA ASP A 97 1.04 -2.39 -11.15
C ASP A 97 -0.28 -1.72 -10.76
N ALA A 98 -0.60 -1.71 -9.48
CA ALA A 98 -1.74 -1.03 -8.92
C ALA A 98 -1.37 0.39 -8.48
N THR A 99 -2.33 1.30 -8.45
CA THR A 99 -2.16 2.60 -7.80
C THR A 99 -2.48 2.45 -6.32
N CYS A 100 -1.58 2.90 -5.46
CA CYS A 100 -1.74 2.95 -4.01
C CYS A 100 -1.89 4.41 -3.55
N LEU A 101 -3.00 4.73 -2.90
CA LEU A 101 -3.27 6.02 -2.26
C LEU A 101 -3.36 5.78 -0.77
N LEU A 102 -2.35 6.20 0.00
CA LEU A 102 -2.23 5.92 1.43
C LEU A 102 -2.51 7.18 2.24
N VAL A 103 -3.51 7.12 3.12
CA VAL A 103 -3.88 8.19 4.05
C VAL A 103 -3.30 7.90 5.43
N VAL A 104 -2.63 8.87 6.00
CA VAL A 104 -2.06 8.78 7.35
C VAL A 104 -2.47 9.96 8.22
N GLY A 105 -2.62 9.72 9.51
CA GLY A 105 -2.73 10.73 10.54
C GLY A 105 -1.45 10.76 11.39
N VAL A 106 -0.96 11.94 11.70
CA VAL A 106 0.21 12.13 12.56
C VAL A 106 -0.20 12.90 13.80
N ASP A 107 0.03 12.32 14.97
CA ASP A 107 -0.29 12.95 16.25
C ASP A 107 0.79 13.94 16.70
N ARG A 108 0.60 14.53 17.88
CA ARG A 108 1.54 15.49 18.47
C ARG A 108 2.88 14.86 18.91
N PHE A 109 2.97 13.53 18.99
CA PHE A 109 4.18 12.79 19.37
C PHE A 109 4.92 12.25 18.14
N ASP A 110 4.49 12.63 16.92
CA ASP A 110 4.98 12.12 15.63
C ASP A 110 4.74 10.62 15.43
N ASP A 111 3.76 10.04 16.10
CA ASP A 111 3.26 8.72 15.79
C ASP A 111 2.38 8.78 14.54
N ILE A 112 2.60 7.84 13.63
CA ILE A 112 1.93 7.77 12.33
C ILE A 112 0.87 6.66 12.38
N TYR A 113 -0.39 7.03 12.22
CA TYR A 113 -1.52 6.10 12.11
C TYR A 113 -1.91 5.94 10.64
N LEU A 114 -1.83 4.74 10.10
CA LEU A 114 -2.30 4.45 8.75
C LEU A 114 -3.82 4.35 8.80
N LEU A 115 -4.52 5.32 8.21
CA LEU A 115 -5.96 5.48 8.37
C LEU A 115 -6.76 4.79 7.28
N ASP A 116 -6.32 4.94 6.03
CA ASP A 116 -7.02 4.41 4.86
C ASP A 116 -6.04 4.12 3.73
N CYS A 117 -6.40 3.18 2.87
CA CYS A 117 -5.62 2.82 1.70
C CYS A 117 -6.54 2.42 0.55
N TRP A 118 -6.60 3.24 -0.49
CA TRP A 118 -7.16 2.85 -1.77
C TRP A 118 -6.06 2.22 -2.62
N TRP A 119 -6.17 0.94 -2.91
CA TRP A 119 -5.10 0.19 -3.55
C TRP A 119 -5.66 -0.73 -4.64
N GLU A 120 -5.78 -0.21 -5.83
CA GLU A 120 -6.46 -0.87 -6.93
C GLU A 120 -5.80 -0.60 -8.28
N LYS A 121 -6.02 -1.52 -9.22
CA LYS A 121 -5.70 -1.32 -10.62
C LYS A 121 -6.91 -0.78 -11.34
N ARG A 122 -6.91 0.50 -11.65
CA ARG A 122 -8.05 1.20 -12.26
C ARG A 122 -7.60 2.22 -13.30
N SER A 123 -8.56 2.65 -14.13
CA SER A 123 -8.38 3.75 -15.09
C SER A 123 -8.15 5.09 -14.38
N VAL A 124 -7.54 6.03 -15.11
CA VAL A 124 -7.18 7.37 -14.57
C VAL A 124 -8.38 8.11 -13.99
N ASP A 125 -9.56 8.02 -14.63
CA ASP A 125 -10.79 8.64 -14.12
C ASP A 125 -11.21 8.10 -12.75
N LYS A 126 -11.06 6.78 -12.52
CA LYS A 126 -11.34 6.15 -11.22
C LYS A 126 -10.32 6.55 -10.17
N VAL A 127 -9.04 6.65 -10.55
CA VAL A 127 -7.98 7.15 -9.66
C VAL A 127 -8.28 8.59 -9.24
N VAL A 128 -8.64 9.48 -10.19
CA VAL A 128 -8.99 10.88 -9.90
C VAL A 128 -10.20 10.96 -8.97
N ASN A 129 -11.23 10.15 -9.19
CA ASN A 129 -12.39 10.11 -8.30
C ASN A 129 -11.99 9.67 -6.88
N ALA A 130 -11.19 8.59 -6.75
CA ALA A 130 -10.70 8.15 -5.46
C ALA A 130 -9.87 9.22 -4.75
N MET A 131 -9.00 9.95 -5.48
CA MET A 131 -8.24 11.07 -4.92
C MET A 131 -9.17 12.17 -4.36
N LEU A 132 -10.21 12.55 -5.10
CA LEU A 132 -11.18 13.56 -4.67
C LEU A 132 -11.98 13.10 -3.45
N ASP A 133 -12.40 11.84 -3.42
CA ASP A 133 -13.14 11.26 -2.30
C ASP A 133 -12.30 11.27 -1.02
N LEU A 134 -11.02 10.87 -1.11
CA LEU A 134 -10.08 10.96 0.01
C LEU A 134 -9.82 12.40 0.45
N MET A 135 -9.69 13.35 -0.49
CA MET A 135 -9.54 14.78 -0.15
C MET A 135 -10.75 15.34 0.59
N LYS A 136 -11.98 14.96 0.17
CA LYS A 136 -13.22 15.38 0.85
C LYS A 136 -13.33 14.81 2.24
N GLN A 137 -13.04 13.51 2.37
CA GLN A 137 -13.21 12.77 3.61
C GLN A 137 -12.18 13.18 4.66
N TYR A 138 -10.92 13.26 4.27
CA TYR A 138 -9.82 13.43 5.21
C TYR A 138 -9.23 14.83 5.27
N LYS A 139 -9.48 15.68 4.27
CA LYS A 139 -8.98 17.06 4.18
C LYS A 139 -7.47 17.16 4.46
N PRO A 140 -6.64 16.42 3.71
CA PRO A 140 -5.22 16.34 4.00
C PRO A 140 -4.51 17.69 3.83
N LEU A 141 -3.52 17.93 4.68
CA LEU A 141 -2.68 19.13 4.63
C LEU A 141 -1.77 19.12 3.39
N VAL A 142 -1.17 17.96 3.10
CA VAL A 142 -0.30 17.75 1.94
C VAL A 142 -0.54 16.35 1.37
N TRP A 143 -0.44 16.26 0.05
CA TRP A 143 -0.42 15.02 -0.72
C TRP A 143 0.92 14.89 -1.43
N TRP A 144 1.71 13.88 -1.05
CA TRP A 144 2.99 13.60 -1.69
C TRP A 144 2.87 12.54 -2.78
N ALA A 145 3.55 12.73 -3.89
CA ALA A 145 3.62 11.76 -4.97
C ALA A 145 4.95 11.83 -5.72
N GLU A 146 5.30 10.77 -6.40
CA GLU A 146 6.48 10.76 -7.24
C GLU A 146 6.35 11.75 -8.40
N LYS A 147 7.42 12.52 -8.65
CA LYS A 147 7.46 13.52 -9.71
C LYS A 147 7.29 12.88 -11.09
N GLY A 148 6.39 13.45 -11.87
CA GLY A 148 6.11 13.02 -13.24
C GLY A 148 4.95 12.02 -13.35
N HIS A 149 4.56 11.35 -12.27
CA HIS A 149 3.45 10.41 -12.29
C HIS A 149 2.09 11.15 -12.31
N ILE A 150 1.89 12.10 -11.40
CA ILE A 150 0.68 12.93 -11.41
C ILE A 150 0.70 13.94 -12.55
N SER A 151 1.85 14.58 -12.80
CA SER A 151 1.93 15.74 -13.68
C SER A 151 1.60 15.44 -15.14
N LYS A 152 1.92 14.25 -15.65
CA LYS A 152 1.76 13.94 -17.08
C LYS A 152 0.35 13.50 -17.48
N SER A 153 -0.29 12.68 -16.68
CA SER A 153 -1.56 12.04 -17.07
C SER A 153 -2.74 12.40 -16.17
N ILE A 154 -2.50 12.65 -14.89
CA ILE A 154 -3.56 12.81 -13.88
C ILE A 154 -3.86 14.30 -13.62
N ARG A 155 -2.85 15.17 -13.57
CA ARG A 155 -2.96 16.57 -13.14
C ARG A 155 -4.04 17.37 -13.87
N PRO A 156 -4.15 17.35 -15.21
CA PRO A 156 -5.16 18.16 -15.90
C PRO A 156 -6.59 17.79 -15.49
N PHE A 157 -6.86 16.47 -15.39
CA PHE A 157 -8.16 15.95 -14.98
C PHE A 157 -8.44 16.27 -13.51
N LEU A 158 -7.44 16.06 -12.66
CA LEU A 158 -7.54 16.30 -11.21
C LEU A 158 -7.81 17.78 -10.94
N GLN A 159 -7.04 18.71 -11.53
CA GLN A 159 -7.23 20.15 -11.33
C GLN A 159 -8.62 20.62 -11.76
N LYS A 160 -9.11 20.15 -12.93
CA LYS A 160 -10.45 20.44 -13.39
C LYS A 160 -11.50 20.00 -12.39
N ARG A 161 -11.42 18.74 -11.94
CA ARG A 161 -12.37 18.16 -10.99
C ARG A 161 -12.30 18.82 -9.60
N MET A 162 -11.09 19.15 -9.13
CA MET A 162 -10.91 19.88 -7.87
C MET A 162 -11.64 21.24 -7.91
N ALA A 163 -11.55 21.95 -9.03
CA ALA A 163 -12.24 23.23 -9.20
C ALA A 163 -13.77 23.08 -9.29
N GLU A 164 -14.26 22.08 -10.06
CA GLU A 164 -15.68 21.78 -10.19
C GLU A 164 -16.32 21.42 -8.84
N GLU A 165 -15.62 20.63 -8.05
CA GLU A 165 -16.12 20.12 -6.76
C GLU A 165 -15.74 20.99 -5.56
N LYS A 166 -14.96 22.08 -5.79
CA LYS A 166 -14.43 22.98 -4.76
C LYS A 166 -13.67 22.28 -3.65
N VAL A 167 -12.91 21.25 -4.03
CA VAL A 167 -12.07 20.46 -3.14
C VAL A 167 -10.61 20.71 -3.50
N TYR A 168 -9.82 21.14 -2.53
CA TYR A 168 -8.42 21.53 -2.76
C TYR A 168 -7.49 20.83 -1.77
N CYS A 169 -6.34 20.41 -2.26
CA CYS A 169 -5.26 19.87 -1.47
C CYS A 169 -3.92 20.35 -2.06
N ARG A 170 -2.95 20.63 -1.20
CA ARG A 170 -1.57 20.91 -1.62
C ARG A 170 -0.93 19.62 -2.08
N ILE A 171 -0.66 19.50 -3.38
CA ILE A 171 0.01 18.34 -3.97
C ILE A 171 1.47 18.70 -4.22
N GLU A 172 2.37 17.98 -3.57
CA GLU A 172 3.81 18.08 -3.73
C GLU A 172 4.38 16.87 -4.45
N GLU A 173 5.01 17.12 -5.60
CA GLU A 173 5.72 16.09 -6.33
C GLU A 173 7.17 16.00 -5.82
N VAL A 174 7.55 14.80 -5.41
CA VAL A 174 8.87 14.49 -4.87
C VAL A 174 9.70 13.80 -5.94
N THR A 175 10.91 14.34 -6.21
CA THR A 175 11.83 13.69 -7.15
C THR A 175 12.50 12.51 -6.46
N PRO A 176 12.47 11.30 -7.05
CA PRO A 176 13.22 10.17 -6.51
C PRO A 176 14.71 10.40 -6.73
N VAL A 177 15.44 10.68 -5.64
CA VAL A 177 16.90 10.96 -5.68
C VAL A 177 17.71 9.69 -5.44
N HIS A 178 17.07 8.63 -4.91
CA HIS A 178 17.73 7.42 -4.44
C HIS A 178 17.00 6.15 -4.90
N ASN A 179 17.66 5.00 -4.75
CA ASN A 179 17.01 3.70 -4.95
C ASN A 179 15.89 3.46 -3.90
N LYS A 180 15.06 2.44 -4.12
CA LYS A 180 13.89 2.13 -3.27
C LYS A 180 14.24 1.96 -1.80
N VAL A 181 15.32 1.23 -1.49
CA VAL A 181 15.78 0.99 -0.11
C VAL A 181 16.17 2.30 0.58
N GLN A 182 16.91 3.15 -0.11
CA GLN A 182 17.29 4.45 0.44
C GLN A 182 16.10 5.38 0.67
N ARG A 183 15.10 5.37 -0.23
CA ARG A 183 13.85 6.12 -0.02
C ARG A 183 13.10 5.67 1.23
N SER A 184 13.11 4.38 1.49
CA SER A 184 12.39 3.78 2.63
C SER A 184 13.08 3.99 3.97
N GLN A 185 14.34 4.43 4.02
CA GLN A 185 15.11 4.55 5.27
C GLN A 185 14.41 5.42 6.33
N SER A 186 13.79 6.54 5.93
CA SER A 186 13.10 7.41 6.88
C SER A 186 11.90 6.75 7.54
N ILE A 187 11.17 5.91 6.81
CA ILE A 187 10.02 5.20 7.36
C ILE A 187 10.46 3.92 8.08
N MET A 188 11.51 3.25 7.63
CA MET A 188 12.09 2.09 8.32
C MET A 188 12.51 2.45 9.74
N GLY A 189 13.21 3.57 9.92
CA GLY A 189 13.59 4.06 11.25
C GLY A 189 12.38 4.33 12.14
N ARG A 190 11.29 4.89 11.59
CA ARG A 190 10.05 5.13 12.34
C ARG A 190 9.33 3.82 12.69
N VAL A 191 9.33 2.82 11.81
CA VAL A 191 8.80 1.48 12.11
C VAL A 191 9.60 0.81 13.22
N ALA A 192 10.93 0.82 13.14
CA ALA A 192 11.81 0.26 14.17
C ALA A 192 11.62 0.93 15.55
N MET A 193 11.29 2.22 15.57
CA MET A 193 10.89 2.95 16.78
C MET A 193 9.43 2.70 17.21
N LYS A 194 8.69 1.82 16.52
CA LYS A 194 7.27 1.52 16.77
C LYS A 194 6.33 2.73 16.63
N LYS A 195 6.72 3.71 15.84
CA LYS A 195 5.98 4.95 15.58
C LYS A 195 5.03 4.86 14.38
N VAL A 196 4.97 3.73 13.70
CA VAL A 196 4.03 3.50 12.59
C VAL A 196 3.01 2.45 13.02
N LYS A 197 1.75 2.83 13.03
CA LYS A 197 0.65 2.02 13.54
C LYS A 197 -0.33 1.66 12.44
N LEU A 198 -0.63 0.37 12.30
CA LEU A 198 -1.55 -0.19 11.31
C LEU A 198 -2.91 -0.48 11.94
N PRO A 199 -4.03 -0.27 11.23
CA PRO A 199 -5.34 -0.65 11.74
C PRO A 199 -5.46 -2.19 11.80
N LYS A 200 -6.02 -2.75 12.89
CA LYS A 200 -6.16 -4.21 13.05
C LYS A 200 -7.11 -4.85 12.02
N TYR A 201 -8.20 -4.18 11.67
CA TYR A 201 -9.34 -4.81 11.00
C TYR A 201 -9.67 -4.22 9.61
N SER A 202 -8.78 -3.46 9.01
CA SER A 202 -9.00 -2.99 7.63
C SER A 202 -8.71 -4.09 6.61
N ALA A 203 -9.48 -4.13 5.54
CA ALA A 203 -9.39 -5.17 4.51
C ALA A 203 -8.01 -5.23 3.83
N TRP A 204 -7.29 -4.11 3.80
CA TRP A 204 -5.96 -3.99 3.18
C TRP A 204 -4.79 -4.27 4.14
N THR A 205 -5.03 -4.32 5.47
CA THR A 205 -3.94 -4.42 6.47
C THR A 205 -3.04 -5.63 6.26
N GLN A 206 -3.62 -6.82 6.07
CA GLN A 206 -2.80 -8.02 5.88
C GLN A 206 -1.96 -7.96 4.61
N LYS A 207 -2.53 -7.46 3.51
CA LYS A 207 -1.80 -7.24 2.26
C LYS A 207 -0.63 -6.27 2.45
N ALA A 208 -0.84 -5.18 3.20
CA ALA A 208 0.21 -4.21 3.52
C ALA A 208 1.34 -4.82 4.37
N VAL A 209 1.00 -5.60 5.41
CA VAL A 209 1.97 -6.32 6.24
C VAL A 209 2.81 -7.28 5.39
N ASP A 210 2.17 -8.04 4.52
CA ASP A 210 2.88 -8.99 3.65
C ASP A 210 3.85 -8.30 2.71
N GLU A 211 3.49 -7.14 2.15
CA GLU A 211 4.37 -6.35 1.29
C GLU A 211 5.53 -5.72 2.07
N ILE A 212 5.25 -5.14 3.24
CA ILE A 212 6.27 -4.59 4.14
C ILE A 212 7.33 -5.65 4.47
N LEU A 213 6.92 -6.84 4.89
CA LEU A 213 7.84 -7.90 5.30
C LEU A 213 8.60 -8.54 4.14
N LYS A 214 8.06 -8.50 2.92
CA LYS A 214 8.73 -9.02 1.71
C LYS A 214 9.66 -7.99 1.06
N PHE A 215 9.55 -6.72 1.44
CA PHE A 215 10.38 -5.66 0.87
C PHE A 215 11.88 -5.87 1.23
N PRO A 216 12.85 -5.68 0.32
CA PRO A 216 12.74 -5.16 -1.04
C PRO A 216 12.52 -6.24 -2.12
N ASN A 217 12.36 -7.51 -1.73
CA ASN A 217 12.31 -8.66 -2.63
C ASN A 217 10.88 -8.97 -3.14
N SER A 218 9.91 -8.13 -2.81
CA SER A 218 8.54 -8.24 -3.30
C SER A 218 8.45 -7.95 -4.81
N ARG A 219 7.56 -8.66 -5.50
CA ARG A 219 7.22 -8.37 -6.90
C ARG A 219 6.48 -7.02 -7.04
N HIS A 220 5.68 -6.68 -6.06
CA HIS A 220 4.93 -5.44 -5.96
C HIS A 220 5.32 -4.74 -4.67
N ASP A 221 5.50 -3.43 -4.73
CA ASP A 221 5.95 -2.59 -3.63
C ASP A 221 5.21 -1.23 -3.59
N ASP A 222 4.04 -1.18 -4.23
CA ASP A 222 3.23 0.04 -4.35
C ASP A 222 2.89 0.66 -2.97
N PHE A 223 2.60 -0.19 -1.98
CA PHE A 223 2.29 0.26 -0.62
C PHE A 223 3.54 0.79 0.10
N VAL A 224 4.65 0.05 0.01
CA VAL A 224 5.92 0.47 0.65
C VAL A 224 6.47 1.73 -0.02
N ASP A 225 6.31 1.88 -1.33
CA ASP A 225 6.69 3.12 -2.03
C ASP A 225 5.81 4.29 -1.58
N ALA A 226 4.48 4.14 -1.47
CA ALA A 226 3.60 5.16 -0.91
C ALA A 226 3.98 5.51 0.55
N LEU A 227 4.28 4.50 1.36
CA LEU A 227 4.71 4.68 2.75
C LEU A 227 6.09 5.39 2.84
N ALA A 228 6.99 5.11 1.91
CA ALA A 228 8.28 5.82 1.82
C ALA A 228 8.10 7.32 1.51
N TRP A 229 7.14 7.67 0.63
CA TRP A 229 6.81 9.08 0.36
C TRP A 229 6.26 9.79 1.60
N ILE A 230 5.48 9.11 2.46
CA ILE A 230 5.09 9.65 3.78
C ILE A 230 6.34 9.96 4.61
N GLY A 231 7.24 8.99 4.77
CA GLY A 231 8.46 9.19 5.54
C GLY A 231 9.31 10.34 5.06
N MET A 232 9.52 10.45 3.75
CA MET A 232 10.28 11.54 3.13
C MET A 232 9.57 12.90 3.25
N GLY A 233 8.26 12.94 3.06
CA GLY A 233 7.46 14.14 3.18
C GLY A 233 7.50 14.70 4.61
N LEU A 234 7.29 13.85 5.61
CA LEU A 234 7.38 14.24 7.02
C LEU A 234 8.77 14.72 7.42
N ALA A 235 9.84 14.06 6.93
CA ALA A 235 11.20 14.48 7.19
C ALA A 235 11.50 15.90 6.65
N ARG A 236 10.90 16.29 5.51
CA ARG A 236 11.03 17.65 4.95
C ARG A 236 10.30 18.71 5.78
N LEU A 237 9.15 18.36 6.37
CA LEU A 237 8.39 19.29 7.23
C LEU A 237 9.10 19.57 8.56
N THR A 238 9.92 18.63 9.04
CA THR A 238 10.65 18.75 10.32
C THR A 238 12.08 19.24 10.15
N ALA A 239 12.59 19.32 8.91
CA ALA A 239 13.91 19.91 8.68
C ALA A 239 13.90 21.38 9.10
N PRO A 240 14.90 21.84 9.87
CA PRO A 240 15.05 23.26 10.16
C PRO A 240 15.15 24.01 8.83
N GLY A 241 14.32 25.03 8.67
CA GLY A 241 14.13 25.73 7.42
C GLY A 241 15.48 26.24 6.85
N GLY A 242 15.73 25.88 5.59
CA GLY A 242 16.69 26.57 4.78
C GLY A 242 16.08 27.86 4.27
#